data_a764e7d51ea7bfb9c9ee319c9e89b5bb
#
_entry.id   a764e7d51ea7bfb9c9ee319c9e89b5bb
#
_cell.length_a   1.000
_cell.length_b   1.000
_cell.length_c   1.000
_cell.angle_alpha   90.00
_cell.angle_beta   90.00
_cell.angle_gamma   90.00
#
_symmetry.space_group_name_H-M   'P 1'
#
loop_
_entity.id
_entity.type
_entity.pdbx_description
1 polymer ?
#
loop_
_entity_poly.entity_id
_entity_poly.type
_entity_poly.pdbx_seq_one_letter_code
_entity_poly.pdbx_strand_id
1 'polypeptide(L)'
;ENYTHPEKPAGSDQGILKGMYLFKSYKGKGKAKVQMLGSGSILREVIKAAETLSKDYGVDCNVWSATSFNELKKDGMEVERRNLLNPKEKPKKSYVQKCLDSQEGIIFAASDYIRSHTDQIRPYLNKPFYTLGTDGFGRSDTRKELRKFFEVDKKHIVTYTLSALAKEQLMASEHAEKAIKKYDIDQTKVFPTKL
;
A
#
# COMPACT_ATOMS: atom_id res chain seq x y z
N GLU A 1 -4.43 17.27 -14.55
CA GLU A 1 -4.78 16.04 -15.28
C GLU A 1 -6.24 15.72 -15.07
N ASN A 2 -7.03 15.80 -16.12
CA ASN A 2 -8.37 15.26 -16.10
C ASN A 2 -8.30 13.76 -16.42
N TYR A 3 -8.65 12.92 -15.48
CA TYR A 3 -8.80 11.49 -15.70
C TYR A 3 -10.08 10.98 -15.05
N THR A 4 -10.72 10.06 -15.73
CA THR A 4 -11.90 9.40 -15.18
C THR A 4 -11.50 8.57 -13.96
N HIS A 5 -12.13 8.79 -12.83
CA HIS A 5 -12.01 7.92 -11.67
C HIS A 5 -12.64 6.56 -12.00
N PRO A 6 -12.03 5.44 -11.60
CA PRO A 6 -12.71 4.16 -11.72
C PRO A 6 -13.97 4.16 -10.86
N GLU A 7 -15.01 3.48 -11.33
CA GLU A 7 -16.25 3.32 -10.58
C GLU A 7 -15.99 2.65 -9.23
N LYS A 8 -16.66 3.13 -8.19
CA LYS A 8 -16.58 2.50 -6.88
C LYS A 8 -17.35 1.16 -6.90
N PRO A 9 -16.83 0.12 -6.25
CA PRO A 9 -17.58 -1.12 -6.09
C PRO A 9 -18.89 -0.90 -5.31
N ALA A 10 -19.93 -1.64 -5.67
CA ALA A 10 -21.18 -1.62 -4.93
C ALA A 10 -20.96 -1.99 -3.45
N GLY A 11 -21.66 -1.34 -2.54
CA GLY A 11 -21.57 -1.58 -1.10
C GLY A 11 -20.33 -1.00 -0.42
N SER A 12 -19.50 -0.20 -1.10
CA SER A 12 -18.29 0.39 -0.53
C SER A 12 -18.51 1.64 0.33
N ASP A 13 -19.74 2.16 0.42
CA ASP A 13 -20.03 3.44 1.09
C ASP A 13 -19.57 3.48 2.55
N GLN A 14 -19.86 2.44 3.33
CA GLN A 14 -19.40 2.34 4.71
C GLN A 14 -17.88 2.26 4.82
N GLY A 15 -17.22 1.59 3.88
CA GLY A 15 -15.75 1.53 3.83
C GLY A 15 -15.13 2.89 3.50
N ILE A 16 -15.75 3.66 2.62
CA ILE A 16 -15.33 5.04 2.30
C ILE A 16 -15.34 5.90 3.57
N LEU A 17 -16.42 5.87 4.34
CA LEU A 17 -16.55 6.64 5.58
C LEU A 17 -15.59 6.16 6.67
N LYS A 18 -15.29 4.86 6.75
CA LYS A 18 -14.37 4.26 7.72
C LYS A 18 -12.90 4.33 7.33
N GLY A 19 -12.59 4.87 6.16
CA GLY A 19 -11.22 5.17 5.73
C GLY A 19 -10.61 4.19 4.73
N MET A 20 -11.21 3.03 4.43
CA MET A 20 -10.75 2.13 3.36
C MET A 20 -11.82 1.12 2.93
N TYR A 21 -11.69 0.64 1.69
CA TYR A 21 -12.50 -0.46 1.17
C TYR A 21 -11.72 -1.28 0.14
N LEU A 22 -12.10 -2.55 -0.02
CA LEU A 22 -11.56 -3.40 -1.08
C LEU A 22 -12.06 -2.88 -2.44
N PHE A 23 -11.12 -2.40 -3.25
CA PHE A 23 -11.44 -1.87 -4.57
C PHE A 23 -11.50 -2.99 -5.63
N LYS A 24 -10.45 -3.82 -5.71
CA LYS A 24 -10.35 -4.89 -6.71
C LYS A 24 -9.34 -5.94 -6.31
N SER A 25 -9.60 -7.20 -6.68
CA SER A 25 -8.66 -8.31 -6.55
C SER A 25 -8.11 -8.72 -7.91
N TYR A 26 -6.81 -8.97 -7.98
CA TYR A 26 -6.11 -9.48 -9.15
C TYR A 26 -5.56 -10.87 -8.81
N LYS A 27 -5.92 -11.86 -9.60
CA LYS A 27 -5.45 -13.23 -9.45
C LYS A 27 -4.23 -13.47 -10.31
N GLY A 28 -3.15 -13.87 -9.68
CA GLY A 28 -1.93 -14.37 -10.33
C GLY A 28 -1.93 -15.88 -10.41
N LYS A 29 -0.77 -16.48 -10.13
CA LYS A 29 -0.60 -17.95 -10.06
C LYS A 29 -0.47 -18.44 -8.61
N GLY A 30 -0.87 -17.63 -7.63
CA GLY A 30 -0.84 -17.96 -6.20
C GLY A 30 0.55 -18.12 -5.59
N LYS A 31 1.61 -17.62 -6.24
CA LYS A 31 2.99 -17.73 -5.73
C LYS A 31 3.20 -16.96 -4.43
N ALA A 32 2.58 -15.81 -4.31
CA ALA A 32 2.57 -14.96 -3.13
C ALA A 32 1.32 -14.10 -3.13
N LYS A 33 0.99 -13.50 -1.97
CA LYS A 33 -0.17 -12.60 -1.83
C LYS A 33 0.26 -11.27 -1.22
N VAL A 34 -0.41 -10.19 -1.64
CA VAL A 34 -0.17 -8.84 -1.11
C VAL A 34 -1.46 -8.04 -1.00
N GLN A 35 -1.59 -7.31 0.10
CA GLN A 35 -2.65 -6.34 0.34
C GLN A 35 -2.10 -4.95 0.03
N MET A 36 -2.50 -4.39 -1.11
CA MET A 36 -1.97 -3.12 -1.63
C MET A 36 -2.94 -1.98 -1.32
N LEU A 37 -2.51 -1.04 -0.50
CA LEU A 37 -3.26 0.15 -0.13
C LEU A 37 -2.80 1.34 -0.98
N GLY A 38 -3.73 1.97 -1.68
CA GLY A 38 -3.45 3.18 -2.44
C GLY A 38 -4.35 4.32 -2.00
N SER A 39 -3.82 5.54 -1.92
CA SER A 39 -4.62 6.73 -1.64
C SER A 39 -4.43 7.81 -2.71
N GLY A 40 -5.43 8.68 -2.84
CA GLY A 40 -5.39 9.83 -3.73
C GLY A 40 -5.01 9.46 -5.18
N SER A 41 -4.17 10.26 -5.78
CA SER A 41 -3.73 10.08 -7.17
C SER A 41 -2.85 8.84 -7.37
N ILE A 42 -2.22 8.34 -6.30
CA ILE A 42 -1.33 7.17 -6.35
C ILE A 42 -2.10 5.85 -6.38
N LEU A 43 -3.38 5.81 -6.00
CA LEU A 43 -4.22 4.62 -6.17
C LEU A 43 -4.15 4.08 -7.61
N ARG A 44 -4.07 4.93 -8.62
CA ARG A 44 -3.94 4.51 -10.03
C ARG A 44 -2.61 3.81 -10.30
N GLU A 45 -1.53 4.24 -9.69
CA GLU A 45 -0.22 3.58 -9.82
C GLU A 45 -0.23 2.23 -9.09
N VAL A 46 -0.90 2.14 -7.94
CA VAL A 46 -1.13 0.88 -7.20
C VAL A 46 -1.95 -0.10 -8.02
N ILE A 47 -3.03 0.33 -8.67
CA ILE A 47 -3.86 -0.50 -9.57
C ILE A 47 -3.00 -1.09 -10.70
N LYS A 48 -2.24 -0.24 -11.40
CA LYS A 48 -1.34 -0.68 -12.48
C LYS A 48 -0.24 -1.62 -11.99
N ALA A 49 0.28 -1.38 -10.78
CA ALA A 49 1.28 -2.24 -10.17
C ALA A 49 0.70 -3.61 -9.82
N ALA A 50 -0.49 -3.67 -9.23
CA ALA A 50 -1.19 -4.91 -8.90
C ALA A 50 -1.48 -5.76 -10.15
N GLU A 51 -1.93 -5.14 -11.22
CA GLU A 51 -2.12 -5.82 -12.51
C GLU A 51 -0.81 -6.41 -13.04
N THR A 52 0.28 -5.65 -12.97
CA THR A 52 1.60 -6.11 -13.42
C THR A 52 2.14 -7.24 -12.52
N LEU A 53 2.03 -7.11 -11.20
CA LEU A 53 2.44 -8.14 -10.24
C LEU A 53 1.70 -9.45 -10.47
N SER A 54 0.40 -9.36 -10.71
CA SER A 54 -0.44 -10.53 -10.98
C SER A 54 -0.08 -11.18 -12.31
N LYS A 55 -0.02 -10.42 -13.39
CA LYS A 55 0.18 -10.91 -14.75
C LYS A 55 1.61 -11.42 -15.00
N ASP A 56 2.61 -10.61 -14.62
CA ASP A 56 4.03 -10.87 -14.99
C ASP A 56 4.75 -11.70 -13.92
N TYR A 57 4.35 -11.61 -12.66
CA TYR A 57 5.06 -12.25 -11.54
C TYR A 57 4.23 -13.31 -10.80
N GLY A 58 2.95 -13.46 -11.13
CA GLY A 58 2.06 -14.47 -10.55
C GLY A 58 1.66 -14.20 -9.10
N VAL A 59 1.74 -12.95 -8.64
CA VAL A 59 1.37 -12.53 -7.28
C VAL A 59 -0.13 -12.23 -7.22
N ASP A 60 -0.84 -12.78 -6.25
CA ASP A 60 -2.23 -12.40 -5.96
C ASP A 60 -2.26 -11.06 -5.24
N CYS A 61 -2.98 -10.09 -5.79
CA CYS A 61 -3.04 -8.74 -5.25
C CYS A 61 -4.48 -8.34 -4.92
N ASN A 62 -4.73 -7.93 -3.69
CA ASN A 62 -5.93 -7.20 -3.32
C ASN A 62 -5.58 -5.71 -3.26
N VAL A 63 -6.27 -4.89 -4.04
CA VAL A 63 -6.13 -3.43 -4.03
C VAL A 63 -7.21 -2.84 -3.15
N TRP A 64 -6.79 -2.09 -2.15
CA TRP A 64 -7.62 -1.35 -1.22
C TRP A 64 -7.50 0.15 -1.51
N SER A 65 -8.62 0.81 -1.69
CA SER A 65 -8.65 2.27 -1.72
C SER A 65 -8.67 2.79 -0.29
N ALA A 66 -7.57 3.41 0.14
CA ALA A 66 -7.49 4.08 1.43
C ALA A 66 -7.97 5.53 1.27
N THR A 67 -9.21 5.78 1.65
CA THR A 67 -9.83 7.10 1.55
C THR A 67 -9.38 8.04 2.67
N SER A 68 -9.01 7.48 3.84
CA SER A 68 -8.50 8.28 4.96
C SER A 68 -7.68 7.43 5.94
N PHE A 69 -6.37 7.57 5.91
CA PHE A 69 -5.49 7.00 6.94
C PHE A 69 -5.74 7.62 8.32
N ASN A 70 -6.21 8.88 8.38
CA ASN A 70 -6.55 9.55 9.63
C ASN A 70 -7.76 8.90 10.32
N GLU A 71 -8.81 8.55 9.57
CA GLU A 71 -9.97 7.85 10.14
C GLU A 71 -9.60 6.44 10.60
N LEU A 72 -8.76 5.72 9.84
CA LEU A 72 -8.23 4.42 10.26
C LEU A 72 -7.44 4.50 11.57
N LYS A 73 -6.60 5.56 11.72
CA LYS A 73 -5.86 5.81 12.95
C LYS A 73 -6.79 6.13 14.12
N LYS A 74 -7.78 7.03 13.92
CA LYS A 74 -8.73 7.41 14.98
C LYS A 74 -9.49 6.20 15.51
N ASP A 75 -10.03 5.37 14.61
CA ASP A 75 -10.70 4.11 14.98
C ASP A 75 -9.74 3.18 15.75
N GLY A 76 -8.49 3.06 15.29
CA GLY A 76 -7.46 2.28 15.97
C GLY A 76 -7.20 2.74 17.40
N MET A 77 -6.98 4.04 17.59
CA MET A 77 -6.76 4.65 18.92
C MET A 77 -7.96 4.47 19.84
N GLU A 78 -9.18 4.65 19.34
CA GLU A 78 -10.41 4.47 20.12
C GLU A 78 -10.55 3.01 20.59
N VAL A 79 -10.32 2.05 19.69
CA VAL A 79 -10.39 0.62 20.00
C VAL A 79 -9.29 0.23 20.99
N GLU A 80 -8.07 0.69 20.82
CA GLU A 80 -6.96 0.46 21.74
C GLU A 80 -7.29 0.99 23.15
N ARG A 81 -7.71 2.27 23.24
CA ARG A 81 -8.13 2.87 24.51
C ARG A 81 -9.24 2.06 25.19
N ARG A 82 -10.26 1.66 24.43
CA ARG A 82 -11.35 0.81 24.95
C ARG A 82 -10.81 -0.50 25.53
N ASN A 83 -9.94 -1.18 24.79
CA ASN A 83 -9.39 -2.47 25.23
C ASN A 83 -8.55 -2.33 26.49
N LEU A 84 -7.75 -1.26 26.61
CA LEU A 84 -6.95 -0.97 27.80
C LEU A 84 -7.82 -0.66 29.02
N LEU A 85 -8.95 0.01 28.84
CA LEU A 85 -9.88 0.35 29.92
C LEU A 85 -10.80 -0.81 30.33
N ASN A 86 -10.85 -1.88 29.53
CA ASN A 86 -11.70 -3.05 29.80
C ASN A 86 -10.90 -4.35 29.71
N PRO A 87 -9.87 -4.54 30.57
CA PRO A 87 -8.91 -5.65 30.43
C PRO A 87 -9.52 -7.06 30.64
N LYS A 88 -10.69 -7.15 31.23
CA LYS A 88 -11.43 -8.41 31.43
C LYS A 88 -12.31 -8.76 30.24
N GLU A 89 -12.57 -7.83 29.33
CA GLU A 89 -13.41 -8.09 28.16
C GLU A 89 -12.56 -8.63 26.99
N LYS A 90 -13.21 -9.35 26.09
CA LYS A 90 -12.57 -9.78 24.84
C LYS A 90 -12.15 -8.53 24.04
N PRO A 91 -10.87 -8.43 23.63
CA PRO A 91 -10.40 -7.30 22.86
C PRO A 91 -11.18 -7.12 21.55
N LYS A 92 -11.57 -5.88 21.27
CA LYS A 92 -12.16 -5.52 19.98
C LYS A 92 -11.05 -5.26 18.97
N LYS A 93 -11.35 -5.51 17.68
CA LYS A 93 -10.48 -5.18 16.56
C LYS A 93 -10.87 -3.85 15.97
N SER A 94 -9.87 -3.05 15.60
CA SER A 94 -10.05 -1.84 14.80
C SER A 94 -10.59 -2.17 13.40
N TYR A 95 -11.08 -1.18 12.69
CA TYR A 95 -11.60 -1.37 11.34
C TYR A 95 -10.53 -1.90 10.37
N VAL A 96 -9.32 -1.33 10.41
CA VAL A 96 -8.21 -1.82 9.58
C VAL A 96 -7.84 -3.27 9.90
N GLN A 97 -7.86 -3.67 11.17
CA GLN A 97 -7.67 -5.08 11.57
C GLN A 97 -8.76 -5.98 11.03
N LYS A 98 -10.04 -5.57 11.11
CA LYS A 98 -11.16 -6.34 10.54
C LYS A 98 -11.02 -6.55 9.04
N CYS A 99 -10.49 -5.57 8.31
CA CYS A 99 -10.26 -5.68 6.88
C CYS A 99 -9.08 -6.59 6.52
N LEU A 100 -7.98 -6.53 7.28
CA LEU A 100 -6.69 -7.08 6.84
C LEU A 100 -6.22 -8.33 7.60
N ASP A 101 -6.66 -8.57 8.84
CA ASP A 101 -6.14 -9.69 9.64
C ASP A 101 -6.40 -11.07 9.00
N SER A 102 -7.57 -11.26 8.40
CA SER A 102 -7.95 -12.52 7.72
C SER A 102 -7.33 -12.66 6.32
N GLN A 103 -6.77 -11.59 5.77
CA GLN A 103 -6.14 -11.62 4.45
C GLN A 103 -4.75 -12.23 4.56
N GLU A 104 -4.30 -12.92 3.54
CA GLU A 104 -2.93 -13.47 3.49
C GLU A 104 -1.93 -12.48 2.90
N GLY A 105 -0.64 -12.70 3.15
CA GLY A 105 0.48 -11.95 2.59
C GLY A 105 0.84 -10.70 3.37
N ILE A 106 1.76 -9.92 2.80
CA ILE A 106 2.22 -8.65 3.33
C ILE A 106 1.24 -7.52 3.02
N ILE A 107 1.38 -6.41 3.73
CA ILE A 107 0.66 -5.17 3.44
C ILE A 107 1.64 -4.17 2.83
N PHE A 108 1.26 -3.55 1.72
CA PHE A 108 2.07 -2.56 1.02
C PHE A 108 1.23 -1.31 0.71
N ALA A 109 1.62 -0.15 1.22
CA ALA A 109 0.90 1.11 1.00
C ALA A 109 1.72 2.08 0.14
N ALA A 110 1.05 2.84 -0.71
CA ALA A 110 1.64 3.95 -1.45
C ALA A 110 0.71 5.17 -1.48
N SER A 111 1.28 6.34 -1.30
CA SER A 111 0.56 7.61 -1.21
C SER A 111 1.39 8.75 -1.80
N ASP A 112 0.71 9.85 -2.15
CA ASP A 112 1.32 11.14 -2.51
C ASP A 112 1.59 12.05 -1.29
N TYR A 113 1.34 11.54 -0.07
CA TYR A 113 1.78 12.14 1.18
C TYR A 113 3.14 11.56 1.62
N ILE A 114 3.75 12.16 2.64
CA ILE A 114 4.94 11.62 3.31
C ILE A 114 4.63 10.24 3.90
N ARG A 115 5.63 9.37 4.00
CA ARG A 115 5.46 7.98 4.47
C ARG A 115 4.85 7.87 5.87
N SER A 116 5.17 8.81 6.76
CA SER A 116 4.57 8.85 8.10
C SER A 116 3.05 8.98 8.08
N HIS A 117 2.45 9.50 7.00
CA HIS A 117 0.99 9.55 6.83
C HIS A 117 0.37 8.16 6.68
N THR A 118 1.01 7.27 5.94
CA THR A 118 0.56 5.87 5.83
C THR A 118 0.98 5.06 7.06
N ASP A 119 2.15 5.34 7.63
CA ASP A 119 2.72 4.64 8.79
C ASP A 119 1.88 4.80 10.08
N GLN A 120 1.03 5.80 10.16
CA GLN A 120 0.19 6.01 11.35
C GLN A 120 -0.78 4.86 11.65
N ILE A 121 -1.04 3.94 10.71
CA ILE A 121 -1.84 2.74 10.95
C ILE A 121 -1.01 1.51 11.37
N ARG A 122 0.33 1.59 11.30
CA ARG A 122 1.24 0.49 11.62
C ARG A 122 1.00 -0.18 12.97
N PRO A 123 0.72 0.55 14.09
CA PRO A 123 0.45 -0.06 15.39
C PRO A 123 -0.76 -1.01 15.40
N TYR A 124 -1.66 -0.86 14.45
CA TYR A 124 -2.90 -1.63 14.35
C TYR A 124 -2.82 -2.77 13.33
N LEU A 125 -1.63 -3.09 12.82
CA LEU A 125 -1.41 -4.15 11.83
C LEU A 125 -0.62 -5.29 12.44
N ASN A 126 -1.05 -6.52 12.21
CA ASN A 126 -0.41 -7.75 12.71
C ASN A 126 0.43 -8.45 11.62
N LYS A 127 0.81 -7.72 10.57
CA LYS A 127 1.54 -8.25 9.40
C LYS A 127 2.65 -7.31 8.98
N PRO A 128 3.67 -7.82 8.26
CA PRO A 128 4.69 -6.96 7.67
C PRO A 128 4.05 -5.85 6.83
N PHE A 129 4.43 -4.62 7.12
CA PHE A 129 3.88 -3.43 6.50
C PHE A 129 4.97 -2.56 5.90
N TYR A 130 4.88 -2.32 4.60
CA TYR A 130 5.80 -1.52 3.80
C TYR A 130 5.09 -0.32 3.22
N THR A 131 5.80 0.81 3.12
CA THR A 131 5.19 2.06 2.66
C THR A 131 6.09 2.80 1.68
N LEU A 132 5.49 3.44 0.69
CA LEU A 132 6.09 4.45 -0.16
C LEU A 132 5.33 5.77 -0.01
N GLY A 133 6.05 6.87 -0.07
CA GLY A 133 5.49 8.21 0.04
C GLY A 133 6.43 9.26 -0.52
N THR A 134 6.01 10.52 -0.52
CA THR A 134 6.73 11.65 -1.10
C THR A 134 7.53 12.39 -0.03
N ASP A 135 8.51 11.70 0.56
CA ASP A 135 9.38 12.29 1.58
C ASP A 135 10.40 13.26 0.96
N GLY A 136 10.70 14.35 1.65
CA GLY A 136 11.63 15.39 1.21
C GLY A 136 10.92 16.68 0.81
N PHE A 137 11.68 17.60 0.20
CA PHE A 137 11.14 18.88 -0.26
C PHE A 137 10.33 18.73 -1.54
N GLY A 138 9.25 19.53 -1.65
CA GLY A 138 8.45 19.62 -2.87
C GLY A 138 9.27 20.10 -4.06
N ARG A 139 8.93 19.62 -5.26
CA ARG A 139 9.58 19.97 -6.51
C ARG A 139 8.56 20.32 -7.59
N SER A 140 8.99 21.12 -8.57
CA SER A 140 8.18 21.46 -9.74
C SER A 140 8.67 20.65 -10.93
N ASP A 141 7.81 19.77 -11.44
CA ASP A 141 8.04 18.96 -12.63
C ASP A 141 6.72 18.36 -13.10
N THR A 142 6.76 17.61 -14.21
CA THR A 142 5.61 16.81 -14.62
C THR A 142 5.27 15.74 -13.56
N ARG A 143 4.00 15.37 -13.44
CA ARG A 143 3.60 14.31 -12.50
C ARG A 143 4.34 12.99 -12.71
N LYS A 144 4.67 12.66 -13.95
CA LYS A 144 5.43 11.46 -14.28
C LYS A 144 6.82 11.50 -13.65
N GLU A 145 7.54 12.61 -13.84
CA GLU A 145 8.89 12.77 -13.29
C GLU A 145 8.87 12.93 -11.77
N LEU A 146 7.87 13.63 -11.19
CA LEU A 146 7.70 13.71 -9.74
C LEU A 146 7.46 12.33 -9.11
N ARG A 147 6.58 11.51 -9.70
CA ARG A 147 6.33 10.14 -9.20
C ARG A 147 7.58 9.25 -9.30
N LYS A 148 8.36 9.41 -10.37
CA LYS A 148 9.65 8.72 -10.52
C LYS A 148 10.67 9.23 -9.50
N PHE A 149 10.72 10.54 -9.29
CA PHE A 149 11.62 11.16 -8.31
C PHE A 149 11.32 10.69 -6.88
N PHE A 150 10.07 10.69 -6.47
CA PHE A 150 9.62 10.24 -5.14
C PHE A 150 9.40 8.73 -5.03
N GLU A 151 9.65 7.97 -6.09
CA GLU A 151 9.57 6.49 -6.10
C GLU A 151 8.16 5.95 -5.78
N VAL A 152 7.13 6.69 -6.19
CA VAL A 152 5.71 6.31 -6.00
C VAL A 152 5.00 5.99 -7.31
N ASP A 153 5.74 5.80 -8.40
CA ASP A 153 5.19 5.33 -9.67
C ASP A 153 5.02 3.80 -9.69
N LYS A 154 4.31 3.31 -10.70
CA LYS A 154 4.07 1.87 -10.89
C LYS A 154 5.34 1.03 -10.84
N LYS A 155 6.45 1.49 -11.43
CA LYS A 155 7.69 0.72 -11.55
C LYS A 155 8.33 0.50 -10.19
N HIS A 156 8.42 1.55 -9.39
CA HIS A 156 8.93 1.47 -8.02
C HIS A 156 8.00 0.65 -7.13
N ILE A 157 6.67 0.85 -7.22
CA ILE A 157 5.70 0.05 -6.44
C ILE A 157 5.86 -1.45 -6.74
N VAL A 158 5.98 -1.85 -8.01
CA VAL A 158 6.23 -3.26 -8.38
C VAL A 158 7.54 -3.76 -7.80
N THR A 159 8.63 -3.03 -8.01
CA THR A 159 9.97 -3.44 -7.57
C THR A 159 10.04 -3.56 -6.05
N TYR A 160 9.59 -2.54 -5.32
CA TYR A 160 9.60 -2.55 -3.86
C TYR A 160 8.67 -3.64 -3.27
N THR A 161 7.53 -3.91 -3.91
CA THR A 161 6.65 -5.02 -3.48
C THR A 161 7.34 -6.37 -3.64
N LEU A 162 8.02 -6.62 -4.77
CA LEU A 162 8.79 -7.85 -4.98
C LEU A 162 9.94 -7.98 -4.00
N SER A 163 10.66 -6.88 -3.72
CA SER A 163 11.73 -6.85 -2.72
C SER A 163 11.20 -7.12 -1.31
N ALA A 164 10.03 -6.57 -0.96
CA ALA A 164 9.37 -6.84 0.32
C ALA A 164 8.95 -8.31 0.45
N LEU A 165 8.38 -8.90 -0.61
CA LEU A 165 8.02 -10.31 -0.63
C LEU A 165 9.26 -11.21 -0.50
N ALA A 166 10.38 -10.85 -1.12
CA ALA A 166 11.64 -11.57 -0.99
C ALA A 166 12.21 -11.46 0.43
N LYS A 167 12.19 -10.29 1.03
CA LYS A 167 12.62 -10.07 2.42
C LYS A 167 11.84 -10.92 3.42
N GLU A 168 10.53 -11.07 3.20
CA GLU A 168 9.66 -11.92 4.02
C GLU A 168 9.69 -13.40 3.59
N GLN A 169 10.62 -13.79 2.72
CA GLN A 169 10.80 -15.17 2.23
C GLN A 169 9.55 -15.77 1.54
N LEU A 170 8.67 -14.91 1.05
CA LEU A 170 7.46 -15.31 0.32
C LEU A 170 7.67 -15.45 -1.18
N MET A 171 8.81 -14.98 -1.68
CA MET A 171 9.19 -15.03 -3.08
C MET A 171 10.72 -14.99 -3.24
N ALA A 172 11.26 -15.56 -4.31
CA ALA A 172 12.70 -15.52 -4.57
C ALA A 172 13.17 -14.11 -4.97
N SER A 173 14.36 -13.69 -4.51
CA SER A 173 14.93 -12.34 -4.73
C SER A 173 15.18 -12.02 -6.20
N GLU A 174 15.41 -13.04 -7.04
CA GLU A 174 15.64 -12.90 -8.47
C GLU A 174 14.48 -12.21 -9.20
N HIS A 175 13.26 -12.28 -8.66
CA HIS A 175 12.12 -11.55 -9.21
C HIS A 175 12.26 -10.04 -9.01
N ALA A 176 12.75 -9.61 -7.85
CA ALA A 176 13.04 -8.21 -7.56
C ALA A 176 14.21 -7.70 -8.41
N GLU A 177 15.30 -8.47 -8.51
CA GLU A 177 16.45 -8.13 -9.36
C GLU A 177 16.07 -7.98 -10.84
N LYS A 178 15.24 -8.89 -11.36
CA LYS A 178 14.71 -8.77 -12.72
C LYS A 178 13.86 -7.52 -12.90
N ALA A 179 13.05 -7.15 -11.91
CA ALA A 179 12.25 -5.93 -11.95
C ALA A 179 13.13 -4.66 -11.92
N ILE A 180 14.14 -4.62 -11.07
CA ILE A 180 15.13 -3.52 -11.00
C ILE A 180 15.76 -3.30 -12.38
N LYS A 181 16.26 -4.36 -13.02
CA LYS A 181 16.85 -4.31 -14.37
C LYS A 181 15.81 -3.93 -15.43
N LYS A 182 14.62 -4.58 -15.43
CA LYS A 182 13.56 -4.33 -16.42
C LYS A 182 13.07 -2.89 -16.43
N TYR A 183 13.00 -2.26 -15.25
CA TYR A 183 12.46 -0.90 -15.09
C TYR A 183 13.53 0.18 -15.03
N ASP A 184 14.80 -0.20 -15.14
CA ASP A 184 15.96 0.70 -15.06
C ASP A 184 15.90 1.55 -13.78
N ILE A 185 15.78 0.86 -12.63
CA ILE A 185 15.75 1.51 -11.32
C ILE A 185 17.19 1.83 -10.90
N ASP A 186 17.47 3.11 -10.75
CA ASP A 186 18.77 3.59 -10.26
C ASP A 186 18.93 3.27 -8.76
N GLN A 187 19.77 2.27 -8.47
CA GLN A 187 20.07 1.83 -7.11
C GLN A 187 21.04 2.77 -6.36
N THR A 188 21.69 3.69 -7.10
CA THR A 188 22.65 4.65 -6.53
C THR A 188 22.03 6.01 -6.25
N LYS A 189 20.79 6.20 -6.66
CA LYS A 189 20.05 7.44 -6.46
C LYS A 189 19.99 7.83 -4.98
N VAL A 190 20.36 9.06 -4.72
CA VAL A 190 20.28 9.64 -3.37
C VAL A 190 18.81 9.72 -2.95
N PHE A 191 18.53 9.31 -1.71
CA PHE A 191 17.14 9.33 -1.19
C PHE A 191 16.62 10.78 -1.14
N PRO A 192 15.38 11.05 -1.57
CA PRO A 192 14.85 12.40 -1.72
C PRO A 192 14.95 13.32 -0.50
N THR A 193 14.96 12.76 0.71
CA THR A 193 15.13 13.54 1.95
C THR A 193 16.52 14.11 2.17
N LYS A 194 17.50 13.68 1.37
CA LYS A 194 18.90 14.13 1.46
C LYS A 194 19.29 15.11 0.34
N LEU A 195 18.31 15.52 -0.49
CA LEU A 195 18.52 16.39 -1.65
C LEU A 195 17.99 17.81 -1.45
#